data_f12c9b2d662df6e3378b90db67dbba63
#
_entry.id   f12c9b2d662df6e3378b90db67dbba63
#
_cell.length_a   1.000
_cell.length_b   1.000
_cell.length_c   1.000
_cell.angle_alpha   90.00
_cell.angle_beta   90.00
_cell.angle_gamma   90.00
#
_symmetry.space_group_name_H-M   'P 1'
#
loop_
_entity.id
_entity.type
_entity.pdbx_description
1 polymer ?
#
loop_
_entity_poly.entity_id
_entity_poly.type
_entity_poly.pdbx_seq_one_letter_code
_entity_poly.pdbx_strand_id
1 'polypeptide(L)'
;MQLRDGLRTGAGIAVSPGLWGGKEMRLLILGAGATGGYFGGRLAEAGRDVTFLVRPGRAEQLARDGLVVTSPHGDIRRPVSTVTGDALAPDYDAVILTCKAYDLDDALAAIAPGVGPETRIVPLLNGMRHLDRLDAAFGPGRVLGGLCAIAATLTADGSVKHLNKFHLLTFGERDGTRTPFCEALGKDLTAAGFDARFSTIILQEMWEKWVMLATLAAMTCLMRAGVGAILEAAEGEALILETLDECSRIATAAGYPPRDKHLERTRAMLTERGSGLAASMLRDIEGGGRIEADHVIGDLLGRARAHGVDAPLLRVAFCHLQTYEAGRC
;
A
#
# COMPACT_ATOMS: atom_id res chain seq x y z
N MET A 1 50.95 11.50 -13.44
CA MET A 1 49.86 11.96 -14.33
C MET A 1 48.56 11.49 -13.67
N GLN A 2 47.94 12.41 -12.93
CA GLN A 2 46.75 12.12 -12.06
C GLN A 2 45.49 12.24 -12.90
N LEU A 3 44.66 11.19 -12.93
CA LEU A 3 43.27 11.23 -13.39
C LEU A 3 42.36 11.31 -12.17
N ARG A 4 41.72 12.47 -12.00
CA ARG A 4 40.67 12.71 -11.01
C ARG A 4 39.33 12.29 -11.63
N ASP A 5 38.74 11.24 -11.11
CA ASP A 5 37.35 10.88 -11.39
C ASP A 5 36.41 11.77 -10.59
N GLY A 6 35.59 12.51 -11.30
CA GLY A 6 34.55 13.36 -10.74
C GLY A 6 33.27 12.56 -10.47
N LEU A 7 33.02 12.25 -9.21
CA LEU A 7 31.70 11.82 -8.74
C LEU A 7 30.72 12.99 -8.87
N ARG A 8 29.78 12.91 -9.79
CA ARG A 8 28.61 13.80 -9.83
C ARG A 8 27.68 13.43 -8.68
N THR A 9 27.72 14.21 -7.63
CA THR A 9 26.72 14.21 -6.56
C THR A 9 25.39 14.72 -7.15
N GLY A 10 24.37 13.89 -7.10
CA GLY A 10 23.00 14.29 -7.45
C GLY A 10 22.57 15.47 -6.56
N ALA A 11 22.10 16.53 -7.21
CA ALA A 11 21.56 17.68 -6.52
C ALA A 11 20.27 17.28 -5.78
N GLY A 12 20.39 17.08 -4.46
CA GLY A 12 19.22 17.00 -3.59
C GLY A 12 18.49 18.35 -3.66
N ILE A 13 17.18 18.30 -3.90
CA ILE A 13 16.33 19.51 -3.84
C ILE A 13 16.39 20.00 -2.39
N ALA A 14 17.06 21.13 -2.15
CA ALA A 14 17.09 21.77 -0.84
C ALA A 14 15.69 22.25 -0.49
N VAL A 15 15.00 21.54 0.40
CA VAL A 15 13.69 21.94 0.94
C VAL A 15 13.93 23.10 1.90
N SER A 16 13.33 24.25 1.61
CA SER A 16 13.43 25.43 2.48
C SER A 16 12.86 25.14 3.88
N PRO A 17 13.56 25.42 4.97
CA PRO A 17 13.16 25.05 6.34
C PRO A 17 11.86 25.68 6.87
N GLY A 18 11.21 26.55 6.10
CA GLY A 18 10.06 27.33 6.56
C GLY A 18 8.68 26.89 6.05
N LEU A 19 8.59 26.01 5.06
CA LEU A 19 7.31 25.67 4.38
C LEU A 19 6.33 24.89 5.27
N TRP A 20 6.82 24.06 6.21
CA TRP A 20 6.02 23.12 6.99
C TRP A 20 5.85 23.50 8.47
N GLY A 21 6.52 24.58 8.94
CA GLY A 21 6.49 25.03 10.32
C GLY A 21 5.17 25.69 10.71
N GLY A 22 4.21 24.93 11.27
CA GLY A 22 2.99 25.48 11.86
C GLY A 22 1.78 25.61 10.94
N LYS A 23 1.90 25.28 9.65
CA LYS A 23 0.79 25.22 8.70
C LYS A 23 0.11 23.85 8.82
N GLU A 24 -1.22 23.83 8.86
CA GLU A 24 -2.02 22.62 8.67
C GLU A 24 -1.86 22.11 7.24
N MET A 25 -1.56 20.81 7.08
CA MET A 25 -1.34 20.22 5.76
C MET A 25 -2.65 19.99 5.02
N ARG A 26 -2.69 20.32 3.73
CA ARG A 26 -3.79 19.99 2.84
C ARG A 26 -3.56 18.62 2.23
N LEU A 27 -4.38 17.66 2.60
CA LEU A 27 -4.24 16.26 2.23
C LEU A 27 -5.24 15.86 1.15
N LEU A 28 -4.74 15.36 0.02
CA LEU A 28 -5.55 14.73 -1.01
C LEU A 28 -5.52 13.22 -0.84
N ILE A 29 -6.68 12.60 -0.63
CA ILE A 29 -6.81 11.14 -0.57
C ILE A 29 -7.35 10.65 -1.90
N LEU A 30 -6.55 9.89 -2.66
CA LEU A 30 -7.07 9.27 -3.87
C LEU A 30 -7.93 8.06 -3.51
N GLY A 31 -9.24 8.23 -3.72
CA GLY A 31 -10.24 7.21 -3.47
C GLY A 31 -10.80 7.21 -2.05
N ALA A 32 -12.13 7.15 -1.95
CA ALA A 32 -12.88 6.91 -0.71
C ALA A 32 -13.33 5.43 -0.64
N GLY A 33 -12.41 4.51 -0.99
CA GLY A 33 -12.59 3.07 -0.88
C GLY A 33 -12.25 2.56 0.53
N ALA A 34 -11.96 1.27 0.66
CA ALA A 34 -11.70 0.65 1.97
C ALA A 34 -10.55 1.33 2.74
N THR A 35 -9.37 1.45 2.13
CA THR A 35 -8.17 2.03 2.77
C THR A 35 -8.29 3.55 2.86
N GLY A 36 -8.56 4.22 1.75
CA GLY A 36 -8.63 5.68 1.70
C GLY A 36 -9.80 6.25 2.50
N GLY A 37 -10.97 5.60 2.44
CA GLY A 37 -12.13 5.98 3.24
C GLY A 37 -11.88 5.81 4.74
N TYR A 38 -11.14 4.76 5.15
CA TYR A 38 -10.79 4.58 6.55
C TYR A 38 -9.82 5.66 7.05
N PHE A 39 -8.61 5.72 6.49
CA PHE A 39 -7.57 6.64 6.97
C PHE A 39 -7.94 8.10 6.73
N GLY A 40 -8.48 8.42 5.55
CA GLY A 40 -8.96 9.77 5.25
C GLY A 40 -10.16 10.18 6.12
N GLY A 41 -11.06 9.24 6.44
CA GLY A 41 -12.18 9.45 7.36
C GLY A 41 -11.71 9.78 8.78
N ARG A 42 -10.71 9.04 9.30
CA ARG A 42 -10.10 9.34 10.61
C ARG A 42 -9.41 10.70 10.65
N LEU A 43 -8.68 11.05 9.58
CA LEU A 43 -8.06 12.38 9.44
C LEU A 43 -9.11 13.49 9.43
N ALA A 44 -10.17 13.32 8.64
CA ALA A 44 -11.26 14.28 8.60
C ALA A 44 -12.02 14.39 9.94
N GLU A 45 -12.19 13.26 10.67
CA GLU A 45 -12.77 13.24 12.02
C GLU A 45 -11.93 14.02 13.03
N ALA A 46 -10.61 13.95 12.91
CA ALA A 46 -9.65 14.71 13.71
C ALA A 46 -9.51 16.19 13.28
N GLY A 47 -10.36 16.65 12.36
CA GLY A 47 -10.37 18.04 11.89
C GLY A 47 -9.23 18.41 10.95
N ARG A 48 -8.55 17.42 10.33
CA ARG A 48 -7.49 17.71 9.35
C ARG A 48 -8.12 18.15 8.01
N ASP A 49 -7.40 18.99 7.26
CA ASP A 49 -7.82 19.44 5.92
C ASP A 49 -7.66 18.30 4.90
N VAL A 50 -8.74 17.55 4.70
CA VAL A 50 -8.79 16.35 3.84
C VAL A 50 -9.79 16.56 2.72
N THR A 51 -9.32 16.34 1.49
CA THR A 51 -10.17 16.27 0.30
C THR A 51 -10.03 14.90 -0.35
N PHE A 52 -11.14 14.25 -0.68
CA PHE A 52 -11.14 12.98 -1.40
C PHE A 52 -11.26 13.22 -2.92
N LEU A 53 -10.25 12.78 -3.66
CA LEU A 53 -10.35 12.68 -5.11
C LEU A 53 -11.10 11.42 -5.47
N VAL A 54 -12.28 11.55 -6.06
CA VAL A 54 -13.18 10.44 -6.36
C VAL A 54 -13.80 10.56 -7.73
N ARG A 55 -14.29 9.46 -8.28
CA ARG A 55 -15.11 9.46 -9.51
C ARG A 55 -16.46 10.13 -9.25
N PRO A 56 -17.12 10.73 -10.28
CA PRO A 56 -18.37 11.48 -10.10
C PRO A 56 -19.46 10.76 -9.31
N GLY A 57 -19.76 9.50 -9.63
CA GLY A 57 -20.79 8.74 -8.89
C GLY A 57 -20.45 8.52 -7.41
N ARG A 58 -19.17 8.43 -7.06
CA ARG A 58 -18.76 8.36 -5.64
C ARG A 58 -18.88 9.73 -4.97
N ALA A 59 -18.59 10.81 -5.67
CA ALA A 59 -18.79 12.17 -5.17
C ALA A 59 -20.25 12.43 -4.85
N GLU A 60 -21.16 12.09 -5.76
CA GLU A 60 -22.62 12.21 -5.55
C GLU A 60 -23.09 11.39 -4.33
N GLN A 61 -22.61 10.15 -4.19
CA GLN A 61 -22.94 9.31 -3.04
C GLN A 61 -22.44 9.93 -1.73
N LEU A 62 -21.18 10.40 -1.68
CA LEU A 62 -20.61 11.04 -0.49
C LEU A 62 -21.31 12.36 -0.15
N ALA A 63 -21.76 13.12 -1.15
CA ALA A 63 -22.54 14.34 -0.94
C ALA A 63 -23.91 14.06 -0.34
N ARG A 64 -24.56 12.96 -0.74
CA ARG A 64 -25.88 12.56 -0.26
C ARG A 64 -25.83 11.91 1.13
N ASP A 65 -24.92 10.93 1.32
CA ASP A 65 -24.92 10.01 2.46
C ASP A 65 -23.82 10.33 3.50
N GLY A 66 -22.83 11.15 3.11
CA GLY A 66 -21.59 11.33 3.83
C GLY A 66 -20.66 10.10 3.72
N LEU A 67 -19.52 10.19 4.34
CA LEU A 67 -18.63 9.05 4.55
C LEU A 67 -19.08 8.25 5.77
N VAL A 68 -19.33 6.97 5.57
CA VAL A 68 -19.72 6.03 6.62
C VAL A 68 -18.63 4.99 6.81
N VAL A 69 -18.12 4.87 8.03
CA VAL A 69 -17.13 3.85 8.42
C VAL A 69 -17.63 3.13 9.67
N THR A 70 -17.71 1.82 9.63
CA THR A 70 -17.94 0.99 10.82
C THR A 70 -16.63 0.38 11.26
N SER A 71 -16.26 0.54 12.54
CA SER A 71 -14.94 0.13 13.03
C SER A 71 -14.94 -0.22 14.52
N PRO A 72 -14.11 -1.21 14.94
CA PRO A 72 -13.87 -1.48 16.37
C PRO A 72 -13.29 -0.28 17.15
N HIS A 73 -12.77 0.72 16.43
CA HIS A 73 -12.22 1.95 17.02
C HIS A 73 -13.21 3.12 17.00
N GLY A 74 -14.51 2.84 16.87
CA GLY A 74 -15.57 3.83 16.75
C GLY A 74 -16.00 4.05 15.30
N ASP A 75 -17.30 4.25 15.12
CA ASP A 75 -17.92 4.49 13.82
C ASP A 75 -17.80 5.95 13.42
N ILE A 76 -17.70 6.20 12.10
CA ILE A 76 -17.72 7.54 11.52
C ILE A 76 -18.95 7.67 10.63
N ARG A 77 -19.67 8.78 10.76
CA ARG A 77 -20.67 9.23 9.80
C ARG A 77 -20.60 10.74 9.70
N ARG A 78 -20.07 11.23 8.58
CA ARG A 78 -19.90 12.67 8.42
C ARG A 78 -19.84 13.11 6.95
N PRO A 79 -20.22 14.34 6.63
CA PRO A 79 -19.89 14.94 5.34
C PRO A 79 -18.36 15.08 5.21
N VAL A 80 -17.88 14.95 3.97
CA VAL A 80 -16.45 15.08 3.63
C VAL A 80 -16.30 15.92 2.37
N SER A 81 -15.18 16.62 2.25
CA SER A 81 -14.83 17.36 1.03
C SER A 81 -14.43 16.38 -0.07
N THR A 82 -14.97 16.57 -1.26
CA THR A 82 -14.65 15.76 -2.43
C THR A 82 -14.27 16.64 -3.61
N VAL A 83 -13.44 16.12 -4.50
CA VAL A 83 -13.09 16.72 -5.78
C VAL A 83 -13.11 15.65 -6.86
N THR A 84 -13.47 16.00 -8.07
CA THR A 84 -13.34 15.17 -9.28
C THR A 84 -12.12 15.61 -10.08
N GLY A 85 -11.61 14.75 -10.95
CA GLY A 85 -10.36 15.01 -11.67
C GLY A 85 -10.39 16.29 -12.54
N ASP A 86 -11.55 16.68 -13.05
CA ASP A 86 -11.77 17.88 -13.85
C ASP A 86 -11.70 19.19 -13.05
N ALA A 87 -11.90 19.13 -11.74
CA ALA A 87 -11.85 20.27 -10.82
C ALA A 87 -10.59 20.30 -9.94
N LEU A 88 -9.67 19.36 -10.13
CA LEU A 88 -8.47 19.23 -9.31
C LEU A 88 -7.45 20.33 -9.63
N ALA A 89 -6.92 20.98 -8.60
CA ALA A 89 -5.89 22.02 -8.70
C ALA A 89 -4.64 21.62 -7.86
N PRO A 90 -3.43 22.15 -8.16
CA PRO A 90 -2.17 21.74 -7.50
C PRO A 90 -1.97 22.42 -6.13
N ASP A 91 -2.94 22.27 -5.27
CA ASP A 91 -3.05 22.95 -3.97
C ASP A 91 -2.74 22.07 -2.76
N TYR A 92 -2.30 20.82 -2.97
CA TYR A 92 -2.14 19.85 -1.90
C TYR A 92 -0.67 19.70 -1.49
N ASP A 93 -0.44 19.59 -0.19
CA ASP A 93 0.86 19.33 0.41
C ASP A 93 1.23 17.84 0.28
N ALA A 94 0.24 16.96 0.45
CA ALA A 94 0.42 15.52 0.30
C ALA A 94 -0.73 14.85 -0.47
N VAL A 95 -0.39 13.85 -1.30
CA VAL A 95 -1.33 12.91 -1.91
C VAL A 95 -1.14 11.55 -1.26
N ILE A 96 -2.16 11.04 -0.59
CA ILE A 96 -2.20 9.66 -0.08
C ILE A 96 -2.88 8.79 -1.12
N LEU A 97 -2.10 7.89 -1.75
CA LEU A 97 -2.54 7.06 -2.87
C LEU A 97 -3.02 5.70 -2.35
N THR A 98 -4.32 5.41 -2.53
CA THR A 98 -4.95 4.21 -1.96
C THR A 98 -5.72 3.37 -2.97
N CYS A 99 -5.45 3.55 -4.27
CA CYS A 99 -6.07 2.76 -5.33
C CYS A 99 -5.64 1.30 -5.29
N LYS A 100 -6.41 0.44 -5.94
CA LYS A 100 -5.96 -0.91 -6.28
C LYS A 100 -4.90 -0.82 -7.38
N ALA A 101 -3.93 -1.74 -7.38
CA ALA A 101 -2.81 -1.70 -8.30
C ALA A 101 -3.19 -1.77 -9.79
N TYR A 102 -4.29 -2.41 -10.11
CA TYR A 102 -4.80 -2.48 -11.48
C TYR A 102 -5.46 -1.17 -11.99
N ASP A 103 -5.71 -0.21 -11.09
CA ASP A 103 -6.18 1.15 -11.42
C ASP A 103 -5.02 2.18 -11.35
N LEU A 104 -3.76 1.75 -11.23
CA LEU A 104 -2.63 2.65 -10.96
C LEU A 104 -2.43 3.67 -12.09
N ASP A 105 -2.54 3.29 -13.35
CA ASP A 105 -2.33 4.20 -14.48
C ASP A 105 -3.41 5.29 -14.53
N ASP A 106 -4.67 4.91 -14.32
CA ASP A 106 -5.77 5.87 -14.18
C ASP A 106 -5.58 6.78 -12.96
N ALA A 107 -5.08 6.22 -11.87
CA ALA A 107 -4.78 6.95 -10.64
C ALA A 107 -3.69 8.00 -10.84
N LEU A 108 -2.59 7.66 -11.54
CA LEU A 108 -1.51 8.60 -11.87
C LEU A 108 -2.03 9.77 -12.71
N ALA A 109 -2.83 9.48 -13.74
CA ALA A 109 -3.47 10.51 -14.57
C ALA A 109 -4.42 11.40 -13.76
N ALA A 110 -5.22 10.80 -12.87
CA ALA A 110 -6.19 11.51 -12.05
C ALA A 110 -5.55 12.47 -11.03
N ILE A 111 -4.41 12.09 -10.40
CA ILE A 111 -3.74 12.95 -9.42
C ILE A 111 -2.84 14.01 -10.06
N ALA A 112 -2.41 13.84 -11.31
CA ALA A 112 -1.42 14.70 -11.94
C ALA A 112 -1.75 16.22 -11.87
N PRO A 113 -3.00 16.67 -12.08
CA PRO A 113 -3.35 18.09 -11.93
C PRO A 113 -3.22 18.62 -10.49
N GLY A 114 -3.30 17.73 -9.49
CA GLY A 114 -3.18 18.06 -8.05
C GLY A 114 -1.75 18.05 -7.52
N VAL A 115 -0.78 17.59 -8.33
CA VAL A 115 0.62 17.47 -7.91
C VAL A 115 1.40 18.72 -8.32
N GLY A 116 1.56 19.64 -7.38
CA GLY A 116 2.39 20.84 -7.54
C GLY A 116 3.88 20.59 -7.28
N PRO A 117 4.71 21.64 -7.35
CA PRO A 117 6.17 21.54 -7.16
C PRO A 117 6.61 20.93 -5.83
N GLU A 118 5.89 21.21 -4.76
CA GLU A 118 6.21 20.78 -3.40
C GLU A 118 5.37 19.61 -2.90
N THR A 119 4.36 19.18 -3.69
CA THR A 119 3.47 18.07 -3.32
C THR A 119 4.26 16.76 -3.19
N ARG A 120 4.06 16.04 -2.09
CA ARG A 120 4.63 14.71 -1.84
C ARG A 120 3.58 13.63 -1.98
N ILE A 121 3.99 12.44 -2.41
CA ILE A 121 3.08 11.32 -2.66
C ILE A 121 3.41 10.18 -1.71
N VAL A 122 2.42 9.73 -0.95
CA VAL A 122 2.50 8.62 0.00
C VAL A 122 1.64 7.46 -0.50
N PRO A 123 2.22 6.49 -1.20
CA PRO A 123 1.48 5.32 -1.68
C PRO A 123 1.24 4.32 -0.57
N LEU A 124 0.04 3.77 -0.48
CA LEU A 124 -0.34 2.71 0.47
C LEU A 124 -0.67 1.39 -0.23
N LEU A 125 -0.19 1.20 -1.45
CA LEU A 125 -0.41 -0.01 -2.23
C LEU A 125 0.45 -1.18 -1.69
N ASN A 126 0.01 -2.39 -1.94
CA ASN A 126 0.81 -3.58 -1.70
C ASN A 126 1.85 -3.75 -2.81
N GLY A 127 2.97 -4.47 -2.55
CA GLY A 127 4.05 -4.63 -3.52
C GLY A 127 4.93 -3.39 -3.67
N MET A 128 5.73 -3.33 -4.75
CA MET A 128 6.74 -2.28 -4.93
C MET A 128 6.67 -1.57 -6.30
N ARG A 129 6.07 -2.19 -7.32
CA ARG A 129 6.06 -1.67 -8.71
C ARG A 129 5.48 -0.26 -8.85
N HIS A 130 4.56 0.11 -7.95
CA HIS A 130 3.98 1.44 -7.94
C HIS A 130 5.00 2.56 -7.69
N LEU A 131 6.10 2.28 -6.95
CA LEU A 131 7.17 3.26 -6.73
C LEU A 131 7.86 3.63 -8.06
N ASP A 132 8.20 2.62 -8.87
CA ASP A 132 8.85 2.83 -10.18
C ASP A 132 7.95 3.65 -11.12
N ARG A 133 6.62 3.39 -11.09
CA ARG A 133 5.63 4.11 -11.90
C ARG A 133 5.44 5.56 -11.44
N LEU A 134 5.39 5.79 -10.13
CA LEU A 134 5.29 7.11 -9.52
C LEU A 134 6.55 7.94 -9.79
N ASP A 135 7.74 7.34 -9.69
CA ASP A 135 9.01 7.99 -10.00
C ASP A 135 9.08 8.44 -11.46
N ALA A 136 8.64 7.58 -12.37
CA ALA A 136 8.60 7.91 -13.78
C ALA A 136 7.63 9.05 -14.10
N ALA A 137 6.50 9.15 -13.39
CA ALA A 137 5.47 10.15 -13.63
C ALA A 137 5.78 11.50 -12.94
N PHE A 138 6.31 11.48 -11.70
CA PHE A 138 6.41 12.68 -10.86
C PHE A 138 7.82 13.00 -10.39
N GLY A 139 8.78 12.14 -10.65
CA GLY A 139 10.17 12.24 -10.18
C GLY A 139 10.36 11.60 -8.80
N PRO A 140 11.55 10.97 -8.57
CA PRO A 140 11.82 10.17 -7.37
C PRO A 140 11.84 11.00 -6.07
N GLY A 141 12.16 12.29 -6.15
CA GLY A 141 12.21 13.17 -4.98
C GLY A 141 10.85 13.53 -4.39
N ARG A 142 9.72 13.11 -5.03
CA ARG A 142 8.37 13.41 -4.55
C ARG A 142 7.68 12.22 -3.90
N VAL A 143 8.20 11.02 -4.12
CA VAL A 143 7.56 9.76 -3.74
C VAL A 143 8.18 9.19 -2.48
N LEU A 144 7.42 9.16 -1.42
CA LEU A 144 7.80 8.51 -0.17
C LEU A 144 7.59 7.00 -0.28
N GLY A 145 8.17 6.25 0.65
CA GLY A 145 7.71 4.91 0.95
C GLY A 145 6.50 4.97 1.88
N GLY A 146 5.56 4.03 1.69
CA GLY A 146 4.38 3.95 2.52
C GLY A 146 3.81 2.54 2.56
N LEU A 147 3.28 2.15 3.70
CA LEU A 147 2.56 0.90 3.88
C LEU A 147 1.47 1.05 4.94
N CYS A 148 0.43 0.24 4.86
CA CYS A 148 -0.56 0.15 5.92
C CYS A 148 -0.83 -1.31 6.31
N ALA A 149 -1.23 -1.51 7.57
CA ALA A 149 -1.73 -2.78 8.09
C ALA A 149 -3.16 -2.54 8.58
N ILE A 150 -4.12 -2.93 7.76
CA ILE A 150 -5.56 -2.83 8.02
C ILE A 150 -6.28 -3.93 7.24
N ALA A 151 -7.32 -4.50 7.80
CA ALA A 151 -8.29 -5.29 7.06
C ALA A 151 -9.59 -4.48 6.97
N ALA A 152 -9.88 -3.96 5.80
CA ALA A 152 -11.08 -3.19 5.54
C ALA A 152 -11.69 -3.56 4.17
N THR A 153 -12.98 -3.34 4.01
CA THR A 153 -13.71 -3.55 2.77
C THR A 153 -14.69 -2.42 2.51
N LEU A 154 -14.95 -2.15 1.25
CA LEU A 154 -16.04 -1.28 0.82
C LEU A 154 -17.26 -2.17 0.59
N THR A 155 -18.35 -1.88 1.26
CA THR A 155 -19.61 -2.62 1.13
C THR A 155 -20.40 -2.12 -0.09
N ALA A 156 -21.41 -2.88 -0.51
CA ALA A 156 -22.19 -2.56 -1.71
C ALA A 156 -22.95 -1.22 -1.60
N ASP A 157 -23.30 -0.79 -0.39
CA ASP A 157 -23.91 0.51 -0.10
C ASP A 157 -22.90 1.67 -0.03
N GLY A 158 -21.60 1.38 -0.27
CA GLY A 158 -20.52 2.37 -0.24
C GLY A 158 -20.00 2.71 1.16
N SER A 159 -20.42 1.99 2.20
CA SER A 159 -19.84 2.12 3.54
C SER A 159 -18.50 1.40 3.63
N VAL A 160 -17.59 1.89 4.46
CA VAL A 160 -16.32 1.23 4.78
C VAL A 160 -16.50 0.39 6.03
N LYS A 161 -16.17 -0.90 5.95
CA LYS A 161 -16.17 -1.80 7.10
C LYS A 161 -14.74 -2.20 7.48
N HIS A 162 -14.29 -1.82 8.66
CA HIS A 162 -13.02 -2.24 9.25
C HIS A 162 -13.21 -3.57 9.98
N LEU A 163 -12.42 -4.59 9.60
CA LEU A 163 -12.68 -5.98 9.93
C LEU A 163 -11.80 -6.54 11.06
N ASN A 164 -10.75 -5.82 11.45
CA ASN A 164 -9.82 -6.23 12.52
C ASN A 164 -9.46 -5.04 13.42
N LYS A 165 -8.54 -5.26 14.38
CA LYS A 165 -8.11 -4.21 15.32
C LYS A 165 -6.87 -3.43 14.85
N PHE A 166 -6.24 -3.83 13.74
CA PHE A 166 -5.04 -3.16 13.23
C PHE A 166 -5.41 -2.00 12.32
N HIS A 167 -4.85 -0.83 12.56
CA HIS A 167 -5.01 0.36 11.74
C HIS A 167 -3.70 1.18 11.71
N LEU A 168 -2.62 0.51 11.34
CA LEU A 168 -1.29 1.11 11.25
C LEU A 168 -1.05 1.68 9.85
N LEU A 169 -0.48 2.90 9.80
CA LEU A 169 0.11 3.50 8.62
C LEU A 169 1.58 3.82 8.93
N THR A 170 2.50 3.32 8.12
CA THR A 170 3.93 3.61 8.22
C THR A 170 4.37 4.32 6.95
N PHE A 171 5.17 5.35 7.08
CA PHE A 171 5.69 6.16 5.98
C PHE A 171 7.11 6.66 6.27
N GLY A 172 7.81 7.10 5.25
CA GLY A 172 9.14 7.69 5.40
C GLY A 172 9.78 8.06 4.07
N GLU A 173 10.81 8.89 4.12
CA GLU A 173 11.66 9.10 2.96
C GLU A 173 12.39 7.79 2.62
N ARG A 174 12.53 7.50 1.33
CA ARG A 174 13.09 6.21 0.88
C ARG A 174 14.59 6.07 1.15
N ASP A 175 15.29 7.19 1.34
CA ASP A 175 16.69 7.24 1.75
C ASP A 175 16.88 7.21 3.28
N GLY A 176 15.76 7.17 4.03
CA GLY A 176 15.76 7.14 5.50
C GLY A 176 15.92 8.50 6.17
N THR A 177 15.99 9.61 5.42
CA THR A 177 16.11 10.94 6.01
C THR A 177 14.82 11.34 6.76
N ARG A 178 14.98 12.14 7.80
CA ARG A 178 13.88 12.76 8.53
C ARG A 178 13.73 14.19 8.05
N THR A 179 12.79 14.44 7.15
CA THR A 179 12.52 15.76 6.61
C THR A 179 11.49 16.53 7.42
N PRO A 180 11.46 17.87 7.37
CA PRO A 180 10.39 18.67 7.97
C PRO A 180 8.99 18.28 7.45
N PHE A 181 8.89 17.84 6.20
CA PHE A 181 7.65 17.28 5.64
C PHE A 181 7.18 16.05 6.41
N CYS A 182 8.08 15.07 6.63
CA CYS A 182 7.75 13.85 7.38
C CYS A 182 7.34 14.15 8.82
N GLU A 183 7.92 15.18 9.45
CA GLU A 183 7.53 15.60 10.80
C GLU A 183 6.14 16.22 10.83
N ALA A 184 5.82 17.10 9.86
CA ALA A 184 4.50 17.69 9.74
C ALA A 184 3.42 16.64 9.43
N LEU A 185 3.67 15.77 8.44
CA LEU A 185 2.76 14.68 8.10
C LEU A 185 2.54 13.73 9.29
N GLY A 186 3.62 13.35 9.98
CA GLY A 186 3.55 12.49 11.16
C GLY A 186 2.70 13.06 12.28
N LYS A 187 2.75 14.37 12.49
CA LYS A 187 1.90 15.08 13.46
C LYS A 187 0.41 14.98 13.08
N ASP A 188 0.06 15.21 11.81
CA ASP A 188 -1.33 15.14 11.36
C ASP A 188 -1.87 13.70 11.40
N LEU A 189 -1.06 12.73 10.95
CA LEU A 189 -1.45 11.31 10.99
C LEU A 189 -1.66 10.81 12.43
N THR A 190 -0.75 11.16 13.36
CA THR A 190 -0.85 10.75 14.77
C THR A 190 -2.09 11.35 15.45
N ALA A 191 -2.48 12.57 15.09
CA ALA A 191 -3.67 13.22 15.65
C ALA A 191 -4.99 12.54 15.22
N ALA A 192 -4.96 11.69 14.21
CA ALA A 192 -6.15 11.06 13.63
C ALA A 192 -6.59 9.76 14.36
N GLY A 193 -5.98 9.41 15.48
CA GLY A 193 -6.41 8.32 16.34
C GLY A 193 -6.16 6.91 15.80
N PHE A 194 -5.34 6.77 14.77
CA PHE A 194 -4.80 5.49 14.32
C PHE A 194 -3.28 5.42 14.55
N ASP A 195 -2.71 4.22 14.51
CA ASP A 195 -1.27 4.05 14.67
C ASP A 195 -0.54 4.63 13.46
N ALA A 196 0.17 5.74 13.64
CA ALA A 196 1.00 6.36 12.61
C ALA A 196 2.47 6.26 13.00
N ARG A 197 3.32 5.80 12.06
CA ARG A 197 4.73 5.58 12.34
C ARG A 197 5.63 6.11 11.23
N PHE A 198 6.54 7.00 11.56
CA PHE A 198 7.66 7.37 10.71
C PHE A 198 8.73 6.27 10.76
N SER A 199 9.27 5.90 9.58
CA SER A 199 10.32 4.89 9.45
C SER A 199 11.51 5.44 8.67
N THR A 200 12.71 5.26 9.21
CA THR A 200 13.98 5.54 8.52
C THR A 200 14.45 4.37 7.65
N ILE A 201 13.72 3.26 7.64
CA ILE A 201 14.01 2.04 6.87
C ILE A 201 12.77 1.58 6.10
N ILE A 202 11.99 2.54 5.61
CA ILE A 202 10.67 2.27 5.03
C ILE A 202 10.72 1.26 3.88
N LEU A 203 11.73 1.32 3.00
CA LEU A 203 11.87 0.34 1.90
C LEU A 203 12.08 -1.08 2.42
N GLN A 204 12.90 -1.26 3.47
CA GLN A 204 13.08 -2.56 4.11
C GLN A 204 11.76 -3.11 4.66
N GLU A 205 10.97 -2.26 5.32
CA GLU A 205 9.67 -2.66 5.89
C GLU A 205 8.62 -2.94 4.80
N MET A 206 8.66 -2.22 3.69
CA MET A 206 7.81 -2.51 2.53
C MET A 206 8.16 -3.85 1.90
N TRP A 207 9.45 -4.18 1.74
CA TRP A 207 9.90 -5.48 1.25
C TRP A 207 9.50 -6.62 2.20
N GLU A 208 9.70 -6.45 3.49
CA GLU A 208 9.29 -7.44 4.50
C GLU A 208 7.78 -7.71 4.46
N LYS A 209 6.98 -6.64 4.39
CA LYS A 209 5.54 -6.78 4.21
C LYS A 209 5.21 -7.50 2.91
N TRP A 210 5.91 -7.19 1.82
CA TRP A 210 5.67 -7.82 0.52
C TRP A 210 6.00 -9.31 0.53
N VAL A 211 7.11 -9.73 1.12
CA VAL A 211 7.46 -11.14 1.33
C VAL A 211 6.31 -11.88 2.02
N MET A 212 5.81 -11.36 3.13
CA MET A 212 4.70 -11.95 3.88
C MET A 212 3.42 -11.99 3.03
N LEU A 213 3.05 -10.88 2.40
CA LEU A 213 1.82 -10.78 1.60
C LEU A 213 1.85 -11.65 0.34
N ALA A 214 2.99 -11.74 -0.35
CA ALA A 214 3.13 -12.57 -1.53
C ALA A 214 3.01 -14.05 -1.19
N THR A 215 3.64 -14.49 -0.10
CA THR A 215 3.48 -15.85 0.42
C THR A 215 2.02 -16.16 0.77
N LEU A 216 1.39 -15.28 1.55
CA LEU A 216 -0.01 -15.46 1.95
C LEU A 216 -0.94 -15.49 0.73
N ALA A 217 -0.76 -14.57 -0.23
CA ALA A 217 -1.58 -14.49 -1.42
C ALA A 217 -1.37 -15.70 -2.33
N ALA A 218 -0.11 -16.10 -2.57
CA ALA A 218 0.20 -17.27 -3.38
C ALA A 218 -0.50 -18.53 -2.83
N MET A 219 -0.32 -18.80 -1.54
CA MET A 219 -0.82 -20.04 -0.94
C MET A 219 -2.34 -20.03 -0.75
N THR A 220 -2.90 -18.96 -0.17
CA THR A 220 -4.35 -18.95 0.11
C THR A 220 -5.18 -18.86 -1.17
N CYS A 221 -4.72 -18.15 -2.20
CA CYS A 221 -5.44 -18.08 -3.48
C CYS A 221 -5.29 -19.37 -4.29
N LEU A 222 -4.11 -20.00 -4.30
CA LEU A 222 -3.90 -21.29 -4.99
C LEU A 222 -4.76 -22.40 -4.39
N MET A 223 -4.76 -22.49 -3.04
CA MET A 223 -5.47 -23.52 -2.29
C MET A 223 -6.95 -23.19 -2.05
N ARG A 224 -7.38 -21.95 -2.36
CA ARG A 224 -8.75 -21.46 -2.10
C ARG A 224 -9.18 -21.63 -0.64
N ALA A 225 -8.27 -21.40 0.29
CA ALA A 225 -8.46 -21.67 1.71
C ALA A 225 -7.65 -20.70 2.58
N GLY A 226 -8.08 -20.51 3.82
CA GLY A 226 -7.29 -19.83 4.83
C GLY A 226 -6.11 -20.69 5.34
N VAL A 227 -5.15 -20.06 5.98
CA VAL A 227 -3.91 -20.69 6.48
C VAL A 227 -4.21 -21.94 7.31
N GLY A 228 -5.13 -21.87 8.28
CA GLY A 228 -5.44 -23.00 9.14
C GLY A 228 -5.91 -24.24 8.36
N ALA A 229 -6.77 -24.06 7.34
CA ALA A 229 -7.22 -25.16 6.52
C ALA A 229 -6.11 -25.75 5.64
N ILE A 230 -5.19 -24.91 5.15
CA ILE A 230 -4.01 -25.38 4.39
C ILE A 230 -3.10 -26.24 5.30
N LEU A 231 -2.93 -25.86 6.56
CA LEU A 231 -2.11 -26.58 7.53
C LEU A 231 -2.65 -27.95 7.94
N GLU A 232 -3.94 -28.24 7.66
CA GLU A 232 -4.52 -29.60 7.86
C GLU A 232 -4.16 -30.57 6.72
N ALA A 233 -3.70 -30.07 5.57
CA ALA A 233 -3.21 -30.91 4.48
C ALA A 233 -1.79 -31.41 4.77
N ALA A 234 -1.46 -32.64 4.36
CA ALA A 234 -0.20 -33.31 4.67
C ALA A 234 1.06 -32.48 4.32
N GLU A 235 1.04 -31.72 3.21
CA GLU A 235 2.17 -30.90 2.74
C GLU A 235 1.92 -29.38 2.95
N GLY A 236 0.84 -29.01 3.59
CA GLY A 236 0.40 -27.61 3.65
C GLY A 236 1.40 -26.68 4.33
N GLU A 237 1.96 -27.09 5.46
CA GLU A 237 2.97 -26.32 6.19
C GLU A 237 4.28 -26.22 5.40
N ALA A 238 4.74 -27.32 4.81
CA ALA A 238 5.96 -27.35 4.00
C ALA A 238 5.85 -26.39 2.81
N LEU A 239 4.75 -26.42 2.05
CA LEU A 239 4.53 -25.56 0.90
C LEU A 239 4.43 -24.06 1.28
N ILE A 240 3.81 -23.73 2.41
CA ILE A 240 3.78 -22.36 2.92
C ILE A 240 5.21 -21.87 3.23
N LEU A 241 6.00 -22.68 3.91
CA LEU A 241 7.36 -22.31 4.33
C LEU A 241 8.33 -22.24 3.13
N GLU A 242 8.21 -23.15 2.17
CA GLU A 242 8.98 -23.13 0.92
C GLU A 242 8.63 -21.87 0.09
N THR A 243 7.35 -21.50 0.00
CA THR A 243 6.92 -20.27 -0.69
C THR A 243 7.47 -19.02 0.03
N LEU A 244 7.49 -19.02 1.36
CA LEU A 244 8.09 -17.94 2.15
C LEU A 244 9.60 -17.83 1.88
N ASP A 245 10.29 -18.98 1.74
CA ASP A 245 11.70 -19.01 1.40
C ASP A 245 11.96 -18.48 -0.01
N GLU A 246 11.16 -18.84 -1.01
CA GLU A 246 11.25 -18.27 -2.36
C GLU A 246 11.13 -16.74 -2.32
N CYS A 247 10.10 -16.20 -1.65
CA CYS A 247 9.89 -14.76 -1.51
C CYS A 247 11.08 -14.08 -0.80
N SER A 248 11.60 -14.72 0.26
CA SER A 248 12.71 -14.18 1.05
C SER A 248 14.03 -14.16 0.25
N ARG A 249 14.30 -15.20 -0.54
CA ARG A 249 15.46 -15.24 -1.45
C ARG A 249 15.40 -14.15 -2.50
N ILE A 250 14.22 -13.88 -3.06
CA ILE A 250 14.03 -12.80 -4.03
C ILE A 250 14.31 -11.43 -3.38
N ALA A 251 13.75 -11.17 -2.19
CA ALA A 251 13.99 -9.94 -1.46
C ALA A 251 15.48 -9.76 -1.11
N THR A 252 16.16 -10.83 -0.70
CA THR A 252 17.60 -10.84 -0.39
C THR A 252 18.42 -10.52 -1.63
N ALA A 253 18.12 -11.14 -2.77
CA ALA A 253 18.80 -10.86 -4.04
C ALA A 253 18.57 -9.44 -4.54
N ALA A 254 17.44 -8.83 -4.20
CA ALA A 254 17.14 -7.43 -4.47
C ALA A 254 17.79 -6.44 -3.48
N GLY A 255 18.58 -6.91 -2.49
CA GLY A 255 19.27 -6.09 -1.50
C GLY A 255 18.48 -5.78 -0.23
N TYR A 256 17.34 -6.44 -0.02
CA TYR A 256 16.46 -6.26 1.14
C TYR A 256 16.22 -7.58 1.89
N PRO A 257 17.26 -8.22 2.46
CA PRO A 257 17.09 -9.46 3.22
C PRO A 257 16.11 -9.21 4.38
N PRO A 258 15.04 -10.02 4.50
CA PRO A 258 14.10 -9.86 5.61
C PRO A 258 14.83 -10.10 6.95
N ARG A 259 14.56 -9.24 7.93
CA ARG A 259 15.16 -9.33 9.26
C ARG A 259 14.65 -10.56 10.01
N ASP A 260 15.50 -11.22 10.79
CA ASP A 260 15.18 -12.46 11.52
C ASP A 260 13.90 -12.34 12.34
N LYS A 261 13.77 -11.27 13.13
CA LYS A 261 12.58 -11.02 13.94
C LYS A 261 11.30 -10.88 13.11
N HIS A 262 11.41 -10.36 11.89
CA HIS A 262 10.26 -10.28 10.97
C HIS A 262 9.92 -11.66 10.43
N LEU A 263 10.91 -12.45 10.01
CA LEU A 263 10.72 -13.82 9.53
C LEU A 263 10.11 -14.72 10.60
N GLU A 264 10.59 -14.65 11.84
CA GLU A 264 10.03 -15.39 12.98
C GLU A 264 8.53 -15.11 13.17
N ARG A 265 8.16 -13.82 13.16
CA ARG A 265 6.74 -13.40 13.28
C ARG A 265 5.91 -13.85 12.07
N THR A 266 6.47 -13.73 10.88
CA THR A 266 5.80 -14.15 9.65
C THR A 266 5.58 -15.67 9.64
N ARG A 267 6.59 -16.46 10.01
CA ARG A 267 6.47 -17.93 10.16
C ARG A 267 5.37 -18.27 11.16
N ALA A 268 5.43 -17.70 12.36
CA ALA A 268 4.43 -17.97 13.42
C ALA A 268 3.00 -17.67 12.93
N MET A 269 2.81 -16.57 12.21
CA MET A 269 1.49 -16.17 11.66
C MET A 269 1.03 -17.10 10.54
N LEU A 270 1.94 -17.53 9.66
CA LEU A 270 1.63 -18.39 8.51
C LEU A 270 1.54 -19.89 8.88
N THR A 271 1.92 -20.27 10.11
CA THR A 271 1.81 -21.64 10.61
C THR A 271 0.90 -21.75 11.85
N GLU A 272 0.05 -20.74 12.08
CA GLU A 272 -0.94 -20.76 13.16
C GLU A 272 -2.09 -21.70 12.80
N ARG A 273 -2.18 -22.85 13.50
CA ARG A 273 -3.23 -23.85 13.29
C ARG A 273 -4.61 -23.29 13.64
N GLY A 274 -5.60 -23.63 12.81
CA GLY A 274 -6.95 -23.12 12.95
C GLY A 274 -7.13 -21.65 12.57
N SER A 275 -6.08 -20.98 12.08
CA SER A 275 -6.14 -19.58 11.68
C SER A 275 -7.04 -19.39 10.45
N GLY A 276 -7.98 -18.45 10.53
CA GLY A 276 -8.76 -17.99 9.38
C GLY A 276 -8.03 -16.96 8.49
N LEU A 277 -6.72 -16.76 8.69
CA LEU A 277 -5.94 -15.79 7.93
C LEU A 277 -5.93 -16.13 6.46
N ALA A 278 -6.30 -15.16 5.63
CA ALA A 278 -6.28 -15.25 4.18
C ALA A 278 -5.95 -13.89 3.55
N ALA A 279 -5.37 -13.90 2.37
CA ALA A 279 -5.12 -12.69 1.62
C ALA A 279 -6.43 -11.99 1.22
N SER A 280 -6.40 -10.66 1.12
CA SER A 280 -7.53 -9.89 0.56
C SER A 280 -7.86 -10.33 -0.87
N MET A 281 -6.84 -10.72 -1.62
CA MET A 281 -6.97 -11.24 -2.99
C MET A 281 -7.84 -12.51 -3.05
N LEU A 282 -7.81 -13.37 -2.04
CA LEU A 282 -8.72 -14.53 -1.99
C LEU A 282 -10.18 -14.08 -1.89
N ARG A 283 -10.48 -13.09 -1.04
CA ARG A 283 -11.84 -12.52 -0.96
C ARG A 283 -12.28 -11.86 -2.28
N ASP A 284 -11.34 -11.17 -2.96
CA ASP A 284 -11.62 -10.59 -4.28
C ASP A 284 -11.96 -11.70 -5.30
N ILE A 285 -11.25 -12.84 -5.27
CA ILE A 285 -11.51 -14.03 -6.09
C ILE A 285 -12.89 -14.64 -5.78
N GLU A 286 -13.19 -14.86 -4.50
CA GLU A 286 -14.46 -15.43 -4.05
C GLU A 286 -15.66 -14.56 -4.42
N GLY A 287 -15.46 -13.25 -4.44
CA GLY A 287 -16.43 -12.26 -4.90
C GLY A 287 -16.48 -12.09 -6.44
N GLY A 288 -15.71 -12.86 -7.23
CA GLY A 288 -15.63 -12.71 -8.69
C GLY A 288 -14.94 -11.40 -9.14
N GLY A 289 -14.24 -10.70 -8.25
CA GLY A 289 -13.63 -9.40 -8.49
C GLY A 289 -12.28 -9.47 -9.21
N ARG A 290 -11.80 -8.31 -9.71
CA ARG A 290 -10.42 -8.16 -10.20
C ARG A 290 -9.42 -8.35 -9.07
N ILE A 291 -8.25 -8.89 -9.39
CA ILE A 291 -7.18 -9.16 -8.41
C ILE A 291 -5.88 -8.44 -8.74
N GLU A 292 -5.04 -8.27 -7.75
CA GLU A 292 -3.73 -7.58 -7.87
C GLU A 292 -2.58 -8.56 -8.18
N ALA A 293 -2.86 -9.66 -8.92
CA ALA A 293 -1.91 -10.75 -9.16
C ALA A 293 -0.62 -10.28 -9.83
N ASP A 294 -0.74 -9.48 -10.89
CA ASP A 294 0.42 -8.96 -11.64
C ASP A 294 1.30 -8.03 -10.79
N HIS A 295 0.69 -7.30 -9.87
CA HIS A 295 1.40 -6.36 -9.01
C HIS A 295 2.06 -7.04 -7.80
N VAL A 296 1.37 -8.02 -7.20
CA VAL A 296 1.85 -8.67 -5.97
C VAL A 296 2.76 -9.87 -6.27
N ILE A 297 2.35 -10.74 -7.19
CA ILE A 297 3.11 -11.95 -7.52
C ILE A 297 3.91 -11.78 -8.81
N GLY A 298 3.32 -11.19 -9.85
CA GLY A 298 3.95 -11.01 -11.16
C GLY A 298 5.20 -10.13 -11.10
N ASP A 299 5.16 -9.00 -10.38
CA ASP A 299 6.33 -8.12 -10.18
C ASP A 299 7.43 -8.84 -9.37
N LEU A 300 7.07 -9.59 -8.32
CA LEU A 300 8.03 -10.37 -7.54
C LEU A 300 8.74 -11.42 -8.40
N LEU A 301 8.01 -12.13 -9.26
CA LEU A 301 8.58 -13.05 -10.24
C LEU A 301 9.44 -12.35 -11.30
N GLY A 302 9.06 -11.14 -11.71
CA GLY A 302 9.90 -10.32 -12.58
C GLY A 302 11.27 -10.04 -11.96
N ARG A 303 11.28 -9.67 -10.68
CA ARG A 303 12.50 -9.45 -9.89
C ARG A 303 13.27 -10.75 -9.66
N ALA A 304 12.60 -11.87 -9.42
CA ALA A 304 13.24 -13.20 -9.35
C ALA A 304 14.05 -13.49 -10.61
N ARG A 305 13.44 -13.31 -11.78
CA ARG A 305 14.12 -13.51 -13.08
C ARG A 305 15.30 -12.56 -13.29
N ALA A 306 15.14 -11.28 -12.92
CA ALA A 306 16.20 -10.28 -13.04
C ALA A 306 17.42 -10.61 -12.18
N HIS A 307 17.24 -11.29 -11.06
CA HIS A 307 18.30 -11.69 -10.12
C HIS A 307 18.69 -13.17 -10.23
N GLY A 308 18.13 -13.94 -11.17
CA GLY A 308 18.46 -15.36 -11.35
C GLY A 308 18.00 -16.26 -10.21
N VAL A 309 16.94 -15.87 -9.47
CA VAL A 309 16.36 -16.64 -8.38
C VAL A 309 15.25 -17.54 -8.92
N ASP A 310 15.36 -18.85 -8.70
CA ASP A 310 14.29 -19.79 -9.02
C ASP A 310 13.16 -19.74 -7.99
N ALA A 311 11.91 -19.71 -8.47
CA ALA A 311 10.71 -19.58 -7.64
C ALA A 311 9.53 -20.40 -8.23
N PRO A 312 9.64 -21.74 -8.21
CA PRO A 312 8.67 -22.63 -8.86
C PRO A 312 7.27 -22.54 -8.26
N LEU A 313 7.12 -22.42 -6.93
CA LEU A 313 5.82 -22.33 -6.27
C LEU A 313 5.12 -21.02 -6.60
N LEU A 314 5.83 -19.90 -6.57
CA LEU A 314 5.28 -18.61 -7.00
C LEU A 314 4.85 -18.64 -8.48
N ARG A 315 5.58 -19.33 -9.35
CA ARG A 315 5.21 -19.48 -10.76
C ARG A 315 3.90 -20.23 -10.94
N VAL A 316 3.69 -21.32 -10.19
CA VAL A 316 2.44 -22.09 -10.21
C VAL A 316 1.29 -21.23 -9.70
N ALA A 317 1.47 -20.55 -8.56
CA ALA A 317 0.47 -19.67 -8.01
C ALA A 317 0.10 -18.52 -8.97
N PHE A 318 1.10 -17.91 -9.61
CA PHE A 318 0.86 -16.84 -10.58
C PHE A 318 0.10 -17.32 -11.82
N CYS A 319 0.46 -18.49 -12.35
CA CYS A 319 -0.28 -19.10 -13.47
C CYS A 319 -1.75 -19.33 -13.13
N HIS A 320 -2.04 -19.86 -11.92
CA HIS A 320 -3.41 -20.02 -11.42
C HIS A 320 -4.16 -18.69 -11.37
N LEU A 321 -3.53 -17.63 -10.82
CA LEU A 321 -4.13 -16.31 -10.70
C LEU A 321 -4.39 -15.65 -12.05
N GLN A 322 -3.48 -15.78 -13.02
CA GLN A 322 -3.69 -15.30 -14.39
C GLN A 322 -4.81 -16.06 -15.10
N THR A 323 -4.91 -17.39 -14.87
CA THR A 323 -6.01 -18.21 -15.40
C THR A 323 -7.35 -17.75 -14.85
N TYR A 324 -7.41 -17.40 -13.55
CA TYR A 324 -8.60 -16.82 -12.96
C TYR A 324 -8.97 -15.48 -13.62
N GLU A 325 -8.00 -14.55 -13.77
CA GLU A 325 -8.26 -13.25 -14.41
C GLU A 325 -8.72 -13.41 -15.88
N ALA A 326 -8.12 -14.32 -16.64
CA ALA A 326 -8.51 -14.60 -18.02
C ALA A 326 -9.91 -15.23 -18.14
N GLY A 327 -10.34 -16.00 -17.14
CA GLY A 327 -11.66 -16.62 -17.09
C GLY A 327 -12.79 -15.74 -16.55
N ARG A 328 -12.48 -14.50 -16.14
CA ARG A 328 -13.48 -13.52 -15.72
C ARG A 328 -14.15 -12.93 -16.97
N CYS A 329 -15.38 -13.30 -17.22
CA CYS A 329 -16.22 -12.76 -18.29
C CYS A 329 -17.23 -11.76 -17.74
#